data_201bbab38fcd72d237b3aa34ea5d70ca
#
_entry.id   201bbab38fcd72d237b3aa34ea5d70ca
#
_cell.length_a   1.000
_cell.length_b   1.000
_cell.length_c   1.000
_cell.angle_alpha   90.00
_cell.angle_beta   90.00
_cell.angle_gamma   90.00
#
_symmetry.space_group_name_H-M   'P 1'
#
loop_
_entity.id
_entity.type
_entity.pdbx_description
1 polymer ?
#
loop_
_entity_poly.entity_id
_entity_poly.type
_entity_poly.pdbx_seq_one_letter_code
_entity_poly.pdbx_strand_id
1 'polypeptide(L)'
;MNFKQAFSLRHRPAYDYYLQFFYESLSEAQLRNQPSEMANSIAWCLLHIARAEDIGINRLASDGTQVFDEDDWPNRLNVPFRHFGIGMSSNEVAKLSHTINIPALREYHQLVAQCTARVLENYPVVHFDQVVDDERLHKVLVEEGAVRCREVANVFNSYRDMTRGWILMHLGLTHTFQHIGEAMTIASLLGVQRT
;
A
#
# COMPACT_ATOMS: atom_id res chain seq x y z
N MET A 1 25.09 0.78 10.86
CA MET A 1 23.61 0.77 10.70
C MET A 1 23.24 -0.52 9.98
N ASN A 2 22.37 -1.32 10.57
CA ASN A 2 21.87 -2.55 9.92
C ASN A 2 20.62 -2.27 9.07
N PHE A 3 20.17 -3.30 8.30
CA PHE A 3 19.00 -3.19 7.43
C PHE A 3 17.74 -2.69 8.16
N LYS A 4 17.41 -3.29 9.31
CA LYS A 4 16.20 -2.93 10.08
C LYS A 4 16.22 -1.47 10.50
N GLN A 5 17.37 -0.97 10.96
CA GLN A 5 17.54 0.43 11.31
C GLN A 5 17.40 1.34 10.08
N ALA A 6 18.03 0.98 8.96
CA ALA A 6 17.93 1.74 7.72
C ALA A 6 16.50 1.81 7.19
N PHE A 7 15.78 0.68 7.23
CA PHE A 7 14.37 0.61 6.85
C PHE A 7 13.52 1.52 7.75
N SER A 8 13.59 1.35 9.07
CA SER A 8 12.78 2.12 10.02
C SER A 8 13.00 3.63 9.92
N LEU A 9 14.25 4.07 9.68
CA LEU A 9 14.58 5.48 9.47
C LEU A 9 13.95 6.09 8.21
N ARG A 10 13.53 5.27 7.26
CA ARG A 10 12.85 5.71 6.04
C ARG A 10 11.35 5.47 6.07
N HIS A 11 10.92 4.34 6.62
CA HIS A 11 9.51 3.96 6.72
C HIS A 11 8.73 4.90 7.64
N ARG A 12 9.25 5.15 8.84
CA ARG A 12 8.59 6.01 9.82
C ARG A 12 8.27 7.42 9.29
N PRO A 13 9.22 8.17 8.67
CA PRO A 13 8.89 9.46 8.07
C PRO A 13 7.86 9.42 6.95
N ALA A 14 7.73 8.31 6.21
CA ALA A 14 6.68 8.18 5.21
C ALA A 14 5.30 8.32 5.85
N TYR A 15 5.08 7.70 7.01
CA TYR A 15 3.83 7.74 7.75
C TYR A 15 3.67 9.00 8.60
N ASP A 16 4.65 9.32 9.43
CA ASP A 16 4.56 10.41 10.40
C ASP A 16 4.57 11.80 9.76
N TYR A 17 5.05 11.92 8.52
CA TYR A 17 5.21 13.21 7.85
C TYR A 17 4.45 13.30 6.54
N TYR A 18 4.66 12.38 5.58
CA TYR A 18 4.05 12.51 4.26
C TYR A 18 2.58 12.08 4.24
N LEU A 19 2.26 10.91 4.80
CA LEU A 19 0.88 10.44 4.80
C LEU A 19 0.01 11.26 5.76
N GLN A 20 0.55 11.67 6.91
CA GLN A 20 -0.16 12.55 7.83
C GLN A 20 -0.49 13.91 7.19
N PHE A 21 0.42 14.47 6.38
CA PHE A 21 0.15 15.70 5.62
C PHE A 21 -1.12 15.60 4.77
N PHE A 22 -1.34 14.51 4.04
CA PHE A 22 -2.55 14.35 3.24
C PHE A 22 -3.82 14.36 4.08
N TYR A 23 -3.82 13.69 5.22
CA TYR A 23 -4.98 13.60 6.10
C TYR A 23 -5.28 14.88 6.89
N GLU A 24 -4.28 15.71 7.14
CA GLU A 24 -4.42 16.90 7.98
C GLU A 24 -4.52 18.20 7.18
N SER A 25 -3.92 18.25 5.99
CA SER A 25 -3.83 19.47 5.20
C SER A 25 -4.80 19.52 4.02
N LEU A 26 -5.43 18.39 3.66
CA LEU A 26 -6.38 18.34 2.55
C LEU A 26 -7.80 18.07 3.05
N SER A 27 -8.78 18.74 2.42
CA SER A 27 -10.18 18.41 2.60
C SER A 27 -10.50 17.05 1.96
N GLU A 28 -11.56 16.37 2.43
CA GLU A 28 -12.03 15.14 1.78
C GLU A 28 -12.33 15.34 0.29
N ALA A 29 -12.85 16.47 -0.10
CA ALA A 29 -13.09 16.79 -1.51
C ALA A 29 -11.80 16.78 -2.33
N GLN A 30 -10.68 17.30 -1.79
CA GLN A 30 -9.37 17.27 -2.43
C GLN A 30 -8.79 15.86 -2.48
N LEU A 31 -8.93 15.09 -1.39
CA LEU A 31 -8.49 13.68 -1.37
C LEU A 31 -9.21 12.83 -2.41
N ARG A 32 -10.50 13.06 -2.61
CA ARG A 32 -11.37 12.32 -3.53
C ARG A 32 -11.25 12.76 -4.99
N ASN A 33 -10.70 13.94 -5.24
CA ASN A 33 -10.62 14.50 -6.58
C ASN A 33 -9.65 13.71 -7.46
N GLN A 34 -10.16 13.30 -8.62
CA GLN A 34 -9.37 12.73 -9.71
C GLN A 34 -9.14 13.85 -10.74
N PRO A 35 -7.92 14.39 -10.88
CA PRO A 35 -7.69 15.61 -11.66
C PRO A 35 -7.91 15.41 -13.17
N SER A 36 -7.85 14.20 -13.65
CA SER A 36 -8.19 13.80 -15.04
C SER A 36 -8.53 12.32 -15.13
N GLU A 37 -9.13 11.89 -16.22
CA GLU A 37 -9.41 10.47 -16.49
C GLU A 37 -8.15 9.58 -16.55
N MET A 38 -6.98 10.18 -16.74
CA MET A 38 -5.69 9.45 -16.81
C MET A 38 -4.93 9.46 -15.49
N ALA A 39 -5.42 10.16 -14.46
CA ALA A 39 -4.78 10.26 -13.16
C ALA A 39 -5.56 9.49 -12.09
N ASN A 40 -4.89 9.07 -11.04
CA ASN A 40 -5.53 8.57 -9.84
C ASN A 40 -6.03 9.74 -8.95
N SER A 41 -6.82 9.43 -7.94
CA SER A 41 -7.06 10.36 -6.83
C SER A 41 -6.05 10.13 -5.71
N ILE A 42 -5.90 11.09 -4.81
CA ILE A 42 -5.07 10.91 -3.60
C ILE A 42 -5.66 9.78 -2.74
N ALA A 43 -6.98 9.69 -2.60
CA ALA A 43 -7.64 8.61 -1.86
C ALA A 43 -7.31 7.22 -2.42
N TRP A 44 -7.24 7.08 -3.75
CA TRP A 44 -6.80 5.85 -4.38
C TRP A 44 -5.32 5.55 -4.06
N CYS A 45 -4.43 6.54 -4.20
CA CYS A 45 -3.01 6.37 -3.87
C CYS A 45 -2.82 5.92 -2.41
N LEU A 46 -3.56 6.52 -1.49
CA LEU A 46 -3.51 6.17 -0.07
C LEU A 46 -3.97 4.72 0.18
N LEU A 47 -5.10 4.29 -0.39
CA LEU A 47 -5.54 2.89 -0.29
C LEU A 47 -4.52 1.94 -0.91
N HIS A 48 -4.00 2.28 -2.09
CA HIS A 48 -3.04 1.48 -2.83
C HIS A 48 -1.75 1.25 -2.03
N ILE A 49 -1.19 2.31 -1.43
CA ILE A 49 -0.02 2.22 -0.53
C ILE A 49 -0.30 1.25 0.62
N ALA A 50 -1.38 1.47 1.37
CA ALA A 50 -1.69 0.68 2.55
C ALA A 50 -1.93 -0.80 2.20
N ARG A 51 -2.69 -1.07 1.14
CA ARG A 51 -2.97 -2.44 0.70
C ARG A 51 -1.73 -3.16 0.17
N ALA A 52 -0.90 -2.47 -0.63
CA ALA A 52 0.33 -3.06 -1.16
C ALA A 52 1.33 -3.39 -0.04
N GLU A 53 1.46 -2.50 0.94
CA GLU A 53 2.31 -2.76 2.10
C GLU A 53 1.78 -3.91 2.96
N ASP A 54 0.49 -3.92 3.29
CA ASP A 54 -0.13 -4.98 4.10
C ASP A 54 0.05 -6.36 3.46
N ILE A 55 -0.22 -6.48 2.16
CA ILE A 55 -0.02 -7.73 1.39
C ILE A 55 1.47 -8.09 1.33
N GLY A 56 2.31 -7.14 0.98
CA GLY A 56 3.74 -7.37 0.79
C GLY A 56 4.45 -7.81 2.05
N ILE A 57 4.22 -7.10 3.15
CA ILE A 57 4.89 -7.37 4.42
C ILE A 57 4.32 -8.62 5.09
N ASN A 58 3.00 -8.71 5.19
CA ASN A 58 2.35 -9.76 5.96
C ASN A 58 2.19 -11.07 5.21
N ARG A 59 2.11 -11.06 3.87
CA ARG A 59 1.86 -12.28 3.09
C ARG A 59 3.01 -12.73 2.21
N LEU A 60 3.73 -11.81 1.59
CA LEU A 60 4.83 -12.16 0.71
C LEU A 60 6.17 -12.26 1.45
N ALA A 61 6.49 -11.29 2.31
CA ALA A 61 7.75 -11.29 3.05
C ALA A 61 7.68 -12.13 4.33
N SER A 62 6.54 -12.17 5.02
CA SER A 62 6.33 -12.96 6.23
C SER A 62 5.16 -13.94 6.08
N ASP A 63 4.93 -14.77 7.12
CA ASP A 63 3.82 -15.73 7.17
C ASP A 63 2.67 -15.24 8.06
N GLY A 64 2.50 -13.93 8.16
CA GLY A 64 1.48 -13.30 8.98
C GLY A 64 0.10 -13.23 8.31
N THR A 65 -0.85 -12.62 9.01
CA THR A 65 -2.20 -12.30 8.52
C THR A 65 -2.22 -10.83 8.08
N GLN A 66 -2.95 -10.52 7.02
CA GLN A 66 -3.17 -9.12 6.63
C GLN A 66 -3.99 -8.41 7.69
N VAL A 67 -3.64 -7.16 8.00
CA VAL A 67 -4.50 -6.27 8.80
C VAL A 67 -5.90 -6.18 8.19
N PHE A 68 -5.99 -6.22 6.86
CA PHE A 68 -7.24 -6.19 6.10
C PHE A 68 -8.21 -7.32 6.45
N ASP A 69 -7.72 -8.47 6.91
CA ASP A 69 -8.52 -9.65 7.25
C ASP A 69 -9.00 -9.64 8.72
N GLU A 70 -8.56 -8.64 9.49
CA GLU A 70 -8.96 -8.43 10.87
C GLU A 70 -10.07 -7.35 10.95
N ASP A 71 -10.79 -7.28 12.05
CA ASP A 71 -11.70 -6.17 12.42
C ASP A 71 -12.64 -5.63 11.32
N ASP A 72 -13.03 -6.47 10.36
CA ASP A 72 -13.98 -6.16 9.28
C ASP A 72 -13.57 -4.94 8.42
N TRP A 73 -12.28 -4.78 8.13
CA TRP A 73 -11.75 -3.68 7.34
C TRP A 73 -12.42 -3.47 5.98
N PRO A 74 -12.81 -4.52 5.20
CA PRO A 74 -13.55 -4.32 3.95
C PRO A 74 -14.79 -3.44 4.12
N ASN A 75 -15.61 -3.70 5.12
CA ASN A 75 -16.81 -2.91 5.40
C ASN A 75 -16.48 -1.55 6.01
N ARG A 76 -15.52 -1.48 6.94
CA ARG A 76 -15.10 -0.22 7.58
C ARG A 76 -14.56 0.77 6.53
N LEU A 77 -13.77 0.30 5.57
CA LEU A 77 -13.24 1.08 4.47
C LEU A 77 -14.28 1.37 3.37
N ASN A 78 -15.38 0.63 3.34
CA ASN A 78 -16.33 0.58 2.23
C ASN A 78 -15.65 0.18 0.91
N VAL A 79 -14.81 -0.85 0.97
CA VAL A 79 -14.03 -1.38 -0.15
C VAL A 79 -14.43 -2.83 -0.40
N PRO A 80 -15.22 -3.13 -1.46
CA PRO A 80 -15.82 -4.45 -1.69
C PRO A 80 -14.88 -5.43 -2.41
N PHE A 81 -13.55 -5.20 -2.36
CA PHE A 81 -12.56 -6.03 -3.04
C PHE A 81 -11.29 -6.17 -2.19
N ARG A 82 -10.49 -7.21 -2.48
CA ARG A 82 -9.28 -7.52 -1.72
C ARG A 82 -7.98 -7.03 -2.38
N HIS A 83 -8.01 -6.80 -3.69
CA HIS A 83 -6.81 -6.40 -4.43
C HIS A 83 -6.31 -5.01 -4.03
N PHE A 84 -5.03 -4.75 -4.26
CA PHE A 84 -4.42 -3.45 -3.91
C PHE A 84 -4.68 -2.33 -4.93
N GLY A 85 -5.55 -2.54 -5.92
CA GLY A 85 -6.05 -1.47 -6.80
C GLY A 85 -5.41 -1.40 -8.19
N ILE A 86 -4.32 -2.15 -8.46
CA ILE A 86 -3.70 -2.15 -9.78
C ILE A 86 -4.71 -2.58 -10.86
N GLY A 87 -4.64 -1.93 -12.03
CA GLY A 87 -5.51 -2.23 -13.17
C GLY A 87 -6.96 -1.75 -13.00
N MET A 88 -7.29 -0.90 -12.06
CA MET A 88 -8.59 -0.23 -12.01
C MET A 88 -8.73 0.72 -13.22
N SER A 89 -9.94 0.73 -13.83
CA SER A 89 -10.29 1.74 -14.81
C SER A 89 -10.53 3.10 -14.15
N SER A 90 -10.50 4.18 -14.91
CA SER A 90 -10.80 5.53 -14.42
C SER A 90 -12.13 5.60 -13.65
N ASN A 91 -13.18 4.98 -14.19
CA ASN A 91 -14.49 4.93 -13.53
C ASN A 91 -14.46 4.15 -12.21
N GLU A 92 -13.68 3.09 -12.09
CA GLU A 92 -13.50 2.35 -10.85
C GLU A 92 -12.72 3.16 -9.82
N VAL A 93 -11.67 3.89 -10.26
CA VAL A 93 -10.93 4.84 -9.40
C VAL A 93 -11.86 5.94 -8.90
N ALA A 94 -12.66 6.55 -9.79
CA ALA A 94 -13.63 7.59 -9.41
C ALA A 94 -14.64 7.05 -8.39
N LYS A 95 -15.24 5.88 -8.65
CA LYS A 95 -16.20 5.25 -7.73
C LYS A 95 -15.57 4.98 -6.37
N LEU A 96 -14.39 4.36 -6.33
CA LEU A 96 -13.65 4.12 -5.09
C LEU A 96 -13.41 5.41 -4.33
N SER A 97 -12.89 6.43 -5.02
CA SER A 97 -12.55 7.72 -4.44
C SER A 97 -13.78 8.39 -3.78
N HIS A 98 -14.95 8.24 -4.37
CA HIS A 98 -16.20 8.77 -3.80
C HIS A 98 -16.70 8.00 -2.59
N THR A 99 -16.51 6.67 -2.57
CA THR A 99 -17.16 5.80 -1.58
C THR A 99 -16.27 5.43 -0.40
N ILE A 100 -14.96 5.47 -0.55
CA ILE A 100 -14.04 5.06 0.52
C ILE A 100 -14.21 5.90 1.78
N ASN A 101 -14.17 5.24 2.94
CA ASN A 101 -14.22 5.91 4.24
C ASN A 101 -12.83 6.46 4.60
N ILE A 102 -12.64 7.77 4.46
CA ILE A 102 -11.34 8.44 4.71
C ILE A 102 -10.86 8.31 6.17
N PRO A 103 -11.69 8.53 7.20
CA PRO A 103 -11.29 8.27 8.59
C PRO A 103 -10.82 6.83 8.81
N ALA A 104 -11.55 5.84 8.31
CA ALA A 104 -11.15 4.44 8.42
C ALA A 104 -9.86 4.13 7.64
N LEU A 105 -9.66 4.76 6.49
CA LEU A 105 -8.42 4.62 5.72
C LEU A 105 -7.20 5.14 6.48
N ARG A 106 -7.34 6.26 7.19
CA ARG A 106 -6.28 6.78 8.08
C ARG A 106 -5.93 5.78 9.18
N GLU A 107 -6.93 5.22 9.84
CA GLU A 107 -6.73 4.23 10.90
C GLU A 107 -6.08 2.94 10.36
N TYR A 108 -6.56 2.46 9.20
CA TYR A 108 -5.98 1.30 8.53
C TYR A 108 -4.50 1.50 8.20
N HIS A 109 -4.12 2.67 7.66
CA HIS A 109 -2.72 3.04 7.44
C HIS A 109 -1.88 2.93 8.72
N GLN A 110 -2.37 3.48 9.82
CA GLN A 110 -1.64 3.46 11.09
C GLN A 110 -1.42 2.02 11.60
N LEU A 111 -2.42 1.16 11.47
CA LEU A 111 -2.32 -0.24 11.87
C LEU A 111 -1.36 -1.03 10.95
N VAL A 112 -1.40 -0.80 9.65
CA VAL A 112 -0.45 -1.41 8.70
C VAL A 112 0.98 -1.00 9.06
N ALA A 113 1.24 0.29 9.30
CA ALA A 113 2.57 0.76 9.69
C ALA A 113 3.05 0.14 11.02
N GLN A 114 2.18 0.01 12.01
CA GLN A 114 2.50 -0.65 13.28
C GLN A 114 2.77 -2.14 13.09
N CYS A 115 2.01 -2.82 12.23
CA CYS A 115 2.23 -4.21 11.89
C CYS A 115 3.59 -4.40 11.18
N THR A 116 3.90 -3.57 10.18
CA THR A 116 5.20 -3.57 9.50
C THR A 116 6.34 -3.37 10.48
N ALA A 117 6.23 -2.43 11.41
CA ALA A 117 7.26 -2.19 12.43
C ALA A 117 7.48 -3.43 13.32
N ARG A 118 6.40 -4.09 13.77
CA ARG A 118 6.48 -5.33 14.58
C ARG A 118 7.08 -6.50 13.80
N VAL A 119 6.66 -6.68 12.53
CA VAL A 119 7.23 -7.70 11.65
C VAL A 119 8.73 -7.48 11.50
N LEU A 120 9.14 -6.26 11.18
CA LEU A 120 10.54 -5.94 10.95
C LEU A 120 11.40 -6.12 12.21
N GLU A 121 10.91 -5.73 13.39
CA GLU A 121 11.61 -5.93 14.66
C GLU A 121 11.97 -7.39 14.90
N ASN A 122 11.01 -8.27 14.66
CA ASN A 122 11.13 -9.71 14.91
C ASN A 122 11.63 -10.51 13.70
N TYR A 123 11.86 -9.86 12.54
CA TYR A 123 12.16 -10.55 11.29
C TYR A 123 13.53 -11.22 11.33
N PRO A 124 13.64 -12.53 11.09
CA PRO A 124 14.93 -13.21 11.08
C PRO A 124 15.78 -12.75 9.89
N VAL A 125 17.02 -12.31 10.15
CA VAL A 125 17.93 -11.82 9.10
C VAL A 125 18.17 -12.87 8.02
N VAL A 126 18.20 -14.14 8.39
CA VAL A 126 18.38 -15.29 7.46
C VAL A 126 17.26 -15.39 6.41
N HIS A 127 16.10 -14.77 6.66
CA HIS A 127 15.00 -14.78 5.69
C HIS A 127 15.14 -13.69 4.60
N PHE A 128 16.02 -12.70 4.77
CA PHE A 128 16.15 -11.62 3.78
C PHE A 128 16.53 -12.13 2.38
N ASP A 129 17.42 -13.13 2.31
CA ASP A 129 17.90 -13.67 1.05
C ASP A 129 17.06 -14.84 0.53
N GLN A 130 16.01 -15.24 1.26
CA GLN A 130 15.08 -16.27 0.79
C GLN A 130 14.21 -15.74 -0.33
N VAL A 131 14.20 -16.43 -1.45
CA VAL A 131 13.32 -16.12 -2.59
C VAL A 131 11.88 -16.43 -2.18
N VAL A 132 10.96 -15.56 -2.60
CA VAL A 132 9.52 -15.84 -2.52
C VAL A 132 9.20 -16.85 -3.61
N ASP A 133 8.84 -18.08 -3.23
CA ASP A 133 8.56 -19.14 -4.18
C ASP A 133 7.27 -18.91 -4.98
N ASP A 134 7.18 -19.56 -6.13
CA ASP A 134 6.04 -19.45 -7.05
C ASP A 134 4.72 -19.89 -6.41
N GLU A 135 4.73 -20.86 -5.48
CA GLU A 135 3.56 -21.35 -4.76
C GLU A 135 2.99 -20.24 -3.86
N ARG A 136 3.84 -19.55 -3.10
CA ARG A 136 3.45 -18.39 -2.28
C ARG A 136 2.94 -17.24 -3.13
N LEU A 137 3.64 -16.92 -4.22
CA LEU A 137 3.20 -15.89 -5.15
C LEU A 137 1.81 -16.22 -5.70
N HIS A 138 1.58 -17.44 -6.17
CA HIS A 138 0.29 -17.88 -6.66
C HIS A 138 -0.80 -17.78 -5.59
N LYS A 139 -0.53 -18.31 -4.41
CA LYS A 139 -1.46 -18.26 -3.27
C LYS A 139 -1.88 -16.82 -2.96
N VAL A 140 -0.93 -15.91 -2.78
CA VAL A 140 -1.22 -14.52 -2.37
C VAL A 140 -1.86 -13.72 -3.51
N LEU A 141 -1.27 -13.77 -4.72
CA LEU A 141 -1.72 -12.91 -5.82
C LEU A 141 -3.04 -13.39 -6.42
N VAL A 142 -3.27 -14.71 -6.47
CA VAL A 142 -4.42 -15.32 -7.16
C VAL A 142 -5.48 -15.79 -6.17
N GLU A 143 -5.15 -16.74 -5.29
CA GLU A 143 -6.13 -17.40 -4.42
C GLU A 143 -6.68 -16.45 -3.35
N GLU A 144 -5.82 -15.62 -2.73
CA GLU A 144 -6.21 -14.61 -1.76
C GLU A 144 -6.73 -13.32 -2.43
N GLY A 145 -6.62 -13.21 -3.75
CA GLY A 145 -7.17 -12.12 -4.54
C GLY A 145 -6.45 -10.77 -4.36
N ALA A 146 -5.14 -10.81 -4.06
CA ALA A 146 -4.34 -9.58 -3.90
C ALA A 146 -4.23 -8.77 -5.19
N VAL A 147 -4.36 -9.41 -6.35
CA VAL A 147 -4.27 -8.79 -7.67
C VAL A 147 -5.49 -9.18 -8.52
N ARG A 148 -5.94 -8.26 -9.37
CA ARG A 148 -7.00 -8.55 -10.35
C ARG A 148 -6.50 -9.56 -11.38
N CYS A 149 -7.36 -10.46 -11.80
CA CYS A 149 -7.03 -11.57 -12.70
C CYS A 149 -6.21 -11.13 -13.93
N ARG A 150 -6.58 -10.02 -14.57
CA ARG A 150 -5.88 -9.49 -15.77
C ARG A 150 -4.47 -8.96 -15.50
N GLU A 151 -4.13 -8.63 -14.25
CA GLU A 151 -2.84 -8.09 -13.85
C GLU A 151 -1.92 -9.14 -13.22
N VAL A 152 -2.44 -10.35 -12.95
CA VAL A 152 -1.69 -11.41 -12.26
C VAL A 152 -0.37 -11.70 -12.96
N ALA A 153 -0.37 -11.89 -14.28
CA ALA A 153 0.86 -12.23 -15.01
C ALA A 153 1.93 -11.14 -14.89
N ASN A 154 1.53 -9.87 -14.95
CA ASN A 154 2.45 -8.74 -14.86
C ASN A 154 3.08 -8.66 -13.47
N VAL A 155 2.23 -8.72 -12.43
CA VAL A 155 2.68 -8.63 -11.03
C VAL A 155 3.50 -9.86 -10.64
N PHE A 156 3.06 -11.06 -11.03
CA PHE A 156 3.77 -12.31 -10.78
C PHE A 156 5.19 -12.26 -11.37
N ASN A 157 5.32 -11.86 -12.64
CA ASN A 157 6.61 -11.75 -13.29
C ASN A 157 7.52 -10.68 -12.65
N SER A 158 6.94 -9.63 -12.10
CA SER A 158 7.69 -8.57 -11.40
C SER A 158 8.23 -9.03 -10.04
N TYR A 159 7.58 -10.01 -9.40
CA TYR A 159 7.97 -10.50 -8.07
C TYR A 159 8.65 -11.87 -8.11
N ARG A 160 8.60 -12.56 -9.27
CA ARG A 160 9.29 -13.83 -9.47
C ARG A 160 10.79 -13.67 -9.22
N ASP A 161 11.38 -14.64 -8.54
CA ASP A 161 12.78 -14.66 -8.18
C ASP A 161 13.24 -13.55 -7.22
N MET A 162 12.31 -12.72 -6.72
CA MET A 162 12.61 -11.68 -5.74
C MET A 162 12.71 -12.28 -4.33
N THR A 163 13.69 -11.77 -3.56
CA THR A 163 13.86 -12.20 -2.17
C THR A 163 12.82 -11.52 -1.26
N ARG A 164 12.57 -12.13 -0.11
CA ARG A 164 11.71 -11.52 0.93
C ARG A 164 12.23 -10.15 1.38
N GLY A 165 13.55 -9.98 1.45
CA GLY A 165 14.19 -8.69 1.73
C GLY A 165 13.91 -7.64 0.63
N TRP A 166 13.91 -8.07 -0.64
CA TRP A 166 13.53 -7.20 -1.74
C TRP A 166 12.05 -6.78 -1.63
N ILE A 167 11.15 -7.72 -1.33
CA ILE A 167 9.72 -7.42 -1.13
C ILE A 167 9.53 -6.40 0.01
N LEU A 168 10.23 -6.58 1.16
CA LEU A 168 10.20 -5.62 2.25
C LEU A 168 10.61 -4.22 1.79
N MET A 169 11.74 -4.10 1.08
CA MET A 169 12.23 -2.82 0.57
C MET A 169 11.30 -2.22 -0.48
N HIS A 170 10.79 -3.04 -1.39
CA HIS A 170 9.96 -2.57 -2.48
C HIS A 170 8.60 -2.09 -1.96
N LEU A 171 7.83 -2.95 -1.32
CA LEU A 171 6.45 -2.65 -0.92
C LEU A 171 6.35 -1.79 0.34
N GLY A 172 7.33 -1.87 1.25
CA GLY A 172 7.35 -1.02 2.43
C GLY A 172 8.00 0.36 2.22
N LEU A 173 8.84 0.54 1.19
CA LEU A 173 9.54 1.82 0.99
C LEU A 173 9.41 2.34 -0.44
N THR A 174 10.02 1.66 -1.43
CA THR A 174 10.16 2.24 -2.78
C THR A 174 8.81 2.54 -3.40
N HIS A 175 7.90 1.58 -3.37
CA HIS A 175 6.54 1.71 -3.87
C HIS A 175 5.73 2.76 -3.09
N THR A 176 5.85 2.77 -1.77
CA THR A 176 5.22 3.78 -0.90
C THR A 176 5.66 5.18 -1.29
N PHE A 177 6.97 5.44 -1.42
CA PHE A 177 7.47 6.76 -1.81
C PHE A 177 7.13 7.13 -3.25
N GLN A 178 7.03 6.18 -4.17
CA GLN A 178 6.57 6.41 -5.54
C GLN A 178 5.15 6.98 -5.55
N HIS A 179 4.23 6.37 -4.82
CA HIS A 179 2.84 6.82 -4.75
C HIS A 179 2.62 8.04 -3.83
N ILE A 180 3.48 8.26 -2.84
CA ILE A 180 3.54 9.55 -2.14
C ILE A 180 3.90 10.66 -3.14
N GLY A 181 4.90 10.45 -4.01
CA GLY A 181 5.27 11.41 -5.05
C GLY A 181 4.12 11.70 -6.03
N GLU A 182 3.39 10.67 -6.46
CA GLU A 182 2.18 10.80 -7.27
C GLU A 182 1.11 11.65 -6.55
N ALA A 183 0.78 11.30 -5.30
CA ALA A 183 -0.21 12.01 -4.50
C ALA A 183 0.20 13.48 -4.23
N MET A 184 1.49 13.75 -4.01
CA MET A 184 2.01 15.12 -3.88
C MET A 184 1.86 15.93 -5.18
N THR A 185 2.08 15.30 -6.33
CA THR A 185 1.86 15.93 -7.63
C THR A 185 0.38 16.28 -7.82
N ILE A 186 -0.52 15.36 -7.48
CA ILE A 186 -1.97 15.60 -7.52
C ILE A 186 -2.35 16.75 -6.58
N ALA A 187 -1.86 16.76 -5.34
CA ALA A 187 -2.12 17.84 -4.38
C ALA A 187 -1.66 19.21 -4.93
N SER A 188 -0.50 19.26 -5.58
CA SER A 188 0.00 20.48 -6.23
C SER A 188 -0.91 20.95 -7.37
N LEU A 189 -1.42 20.03 -8.19
CA LEU A 189 -2.40 20.35 -9.25
C LEU A 189 -3.72 20.89 -8.69
N LEU A 190 -4.08 20.51 -7.46
CA LEU A 190 -5.25 21.04 -6.73
C LEU A 190 -4.97 22.35 -5.97
N GLY A 191 -3.78 22.95 -6.18
CA GLY A 191 -3.38 24.21 -5.54
C GLY A 191 -2.95 24.09 -4.09
N VAL A 192 -2.73 22.86 -3.58
CA VAL A 192 -2.23 22.65 -2.22
C VAL A 192 -0.70 22.72 -2.23
N GLN A 193 -0.16 23.67 -1.50
CA GLN A 193 1.30 23.80 -1.32
C GLN A 193 1.69 23.22 0.04
N ARG A 194 2.81 22.51 0.05
CA ARG A 194 3.45 22.08 1.28
C ARG A 194 4.24 23.26 1.85
N THR A 195 3.80 23.74 2.99
CA THR A 195 4.53 24.76 3.79
C THR A 195 5.63 24.13 4.61
#